data_293c38e296b12521f591e58dacdec346
#
_entry.id   293c38e296b12521f591e58dacdec346
#
_cell.length_a   1.000
_cell.length_b   1.000
_cell.length_c   1.000
_cell.angle_alpha   90.00
_cell.angle_beta   90.00
_cell.angle_gamma   90.00
#
_symmetry.space_group_name_H-M   'P 1'
#
loop_
_entity.id
_entity.type
_entity.pdbx_description
1 polymer ?
#
loop_
_entity_poly.entity_id
_entity_poly.type
_entity_poly.pdbx_seq_one_letter_code
_entity_poly.pdbx_strand_id
1 'polypeptide(L)'
;MSTIEDTAKRFFDACETGKGWEGSQQYCHADATFSAQAGALADVDTLRTYTDWMKGLLIPVPDGRYEVRSFAVDEERNNVAAYGVFRGTHTGEGGPVPPTGKQIEADYVYVMQFEGDKIRHMTKIWNDGISLKQLGWA
;
A
#
# COMPACT_ATOMS: atom_id res chain seq x y z
N MET A 1 -6.93 -16.41 -18.84
CA MET A 1 -6.49 -15.09 -18.35
C MET A 1 -7.32 -14.69 -17.15
N SER A 2 -6.67 -14.34 -16.08
CA SER A 2 -7.36 -13.98 -14.84
C SER A 2 -7.60 -12.49 -14.81
N THR A 3 -8.87 -12.07 -14.73
CA THR A 3 -9.21 -10.65 -14.57
C THR A 3 -8.77 -10.12 -13.20
N ILE A 4 -8.75 -10.97 -12.17
CA ILE A 4 -8.30 -10.53 -10.85
C ILE A 4 -6.80 -10.26 -10.84
N GLU A 5 -6.01 -11.01 -11.60
CA GLU A 5 -4.57 -10.75 -11.70
C GLU A 5 -4.31 -9.36 -12.30
N ASP A 6 -4.95 -9.04 -13.42
CA ASP A 6 -4.79 -7.73 -14.05
C ASP A 6 -5.27 -6.60 -13.15
N THR A 7 -6.44 -6.78 -12.54
CA THR A 7 -6.99 -5.77 -11.63
C THR A 7 -6.07 -5.54 -10.44
N ALA A 8 -5.55 -6.62 -9.85
CA ALA A 8 -4.63 -6.51 -8.72
C ALA A 8 -3.35 -5.76 -9.09
N LYS A 9 -2.78 -6.04 -10.26
CA LYS A 9 -1.57 -5.35 -10.73
C LYS A 9 -1.81 -3.86 -10.93
N ARG A 10 -2.94 -3.51 -11.54
CA ARG A 10 -3.29 -2.11 -11.78
C ARG A 10 -3.59 -1.36 -10.49
N PHE A 11 -4.30 -2.01 -9.55
CA PHE A 11 -4.54 -1.42 -8.25
C PHE A 11 -3.23 -1.20 -7.50
N PHE A 12 -2.35 -2.21 -7.49
CA PHE A 12 -1.07 -2.12 -6.81
C PHE A 12 -0.28 -0.91 -7.32
N ASP A 13 -0.16 -0.76 -8.62
CA ASP A 13 0.55 0.37 -9.21
C ASP A 13 -0.09 1.71 -8.85
N ALA A 14 -1.41 1.83 -8.98
CA ALA A 14 -2.11 3.07 -8.67
C ALA A 14 -1.94 3.46 -7.20
N CYS A 15 -2.04 2.49 -6.29
CA CYS A 15 -1.89 2.71 -4.86
C CYS A 15 -0.46 3.14 -4.52
N GLU A 16 0.54 2.39 -5.01
CA GLU A 16 1.93 2.60 -4.64
C GLU A 16 2.54 3.84 -5.30
N THR A 17 1.97 4.32 -6.39
CA THR A 17 2.42 5.56 -7.04
C THR A 17 1.65 6.79 -6.57
N GLY A 18 0.83 6.66 -5.54
CA GLY A 18 0.18 7.79 -4.89
C GLY A 18 -0.99 8.39 -5.65
N LYS A 19 -1.70 7.59 -6.44
CA LYS A 19 -2.88 8.06 -7.16
C LYS A 19 -4.10 8.29 -6.24
N GLY A 20 -4.04 7.80 -5.02
CA GLY A 20 -5.10 7.93 -4.03
C GLY A 20 -6.35 7.17 -4.40
N TRP A 21 -7.44 7.42 -3.67
CA TRP A 21 -8.71 6.75 -3.94
C TRP A 21 -9.26 7.12 -5.32
N GLU A 22 -9.10 8.38 -5.73
CA GLU A 22 -9.56 8.82 -7.04
C GLU A 22 -8.98 7.98 -8.17
N GLY A 23 -7.68 7.64 -8.11
CA GLY A 23 -7.01 6.84 -9.14
C GLY A 23 -7.12 5.33 -8.91
N SER A 24 -7.61 4.88 -7.75
CA SER A 24 -7.65 3.46 -7.37
C SER A 24 -9.06 2.88 -7.29
N GLN A 25 -10.07 3.71 -7.13
CA GLN A 25 -11.43 3.26 -6.83
C GLN A 25 -12.05 2.35 -7.88
N GLN A 26 -11.64 2.50 -9.12
CA GLN A 26 -12.18 1.69 -10.22
C GLN A 26 -11.87 0.20 -10.08
N TYR A 27 -10.87 -0.16 -9.27
CA TYR A 27 -10.46 -1.54 -9.05
C TYR A 27 -11.08 -2.15 -7.80
N CYS A 28 -11.86 -1.37 -7.05
CA CYS A 28 -12.36 -1.74 -5.74
C CYS A 28 -13.88 -1.60 -5.66
N HIS A 29 -14.51 -2.39 -4.78
CA HIS A 29 -15.86 -2.06 -4.34
C HIS A 29 -15.82 -0.73 -3.59
N ALA A 30 -16.89 0.07 -3.69
CA ALA A 30 -16.94 1.40 -3.09
C ALA A 30 -16.73 1.38 -1.57
N ASP A 31 -17.17 0.29 -0.92
CA ASP A 31 -17.05 0.08 0.52
C ASP A 31 -15.97 -0.94 0.89
N ALA A 32 -14.98 -1.15 0.02
CA ALA A 32 -13.90 -2.08 0.27
C ALA A 32 -13.18 -1.75 1.58
N THR A 33 -12.94 -2.79 2.38
CA THR A 33 -12.31 -2.66 3.70
C THR A 33 -10.82 -2.91 3.65
N PHE A 34 -10.14 -2.54 4.74
CA PHE A 34 -8.69 -2.66 4.87
C PHE A 34 -8.34 -3.07 6.29
N SER A 35 -7.28 -3.87 6.44
CA SER A 35 -6.73 -4.20 7.73
C SER A 35 -5.21 -4.29 7.70
N ALA A 36 -4.58 -3.93 8.81
CA ALA A 36 -3.14 -4.09 9.01
C ALA A 36 -2.86 -4.15 10.51
N GLN A 37 -1.95 -5.03 10.92
CA GLN A 37 -1.49 -5.09 12.30
C GLN A 37 -0.22 -4.24 12.43
N ALA A 38 -0.38 -2.94 12.20
CA ALA A 38 0.70 -1.96 12.26
C ALA A 38 0.16 -0.71 12.95
N GLY A 39 0.88 -0.22 13.95
CA GLY A 39 0.44 0.92 14.74
C GLY A 39 0.17 2.17 13.90
N ALA A 40 1.00 2.41 12.88
CA ALA A 40 0.83 3.55 11.99
C ALA A 40 -0.47 3.52 11.20
N LEU A 41 -1.10 2.35 11.06
CA LEU A 41 -2.32 2.13 10.30
C LEU A 41 -3.49 1.67 11.18
N ALA A 42 -3.39 1.86 12.49
CA ALA A 42 -4.38 1.34 13.45
C ALA A 42 -5.80 1.87 13.20
N ASP A 43 -5.91 3.09 12.70
CA ASP A 43 -7.21 3.74 12.46
C ASP A 43 -7.66 3.66 11.01
N VAL A 44 -6.94 2.90 10.17
CA VAL A 44 -7.25 2.77 8.74
C VAL A 44 -7.98 1.46 8.53
N ASP A 45 -9.25 1.53 8.13
CA ASP A 45 -10.11 0.36 7.98
C ASP A 45 -10.82 0.27 6.61
N THR A 46 -10.54 1.20 5.70
CA THR A 46 -11.07 1.16 4.33
C THR A 46 -9.96 1.38 3.32
N LEU A 47 -10.15 0.85 2.10
CA LEU A 47 -9.21 1.11 1.01
C LEU A 47 -9.26 2.58 0.56
N ARG A 48 -10.41 3.24 0.71
CA ARG A 48 -10.50 4.68 0.45
C ARG A 48 -9.50 5.44 1.31
N THR A 49 -9.47 5.17 2.60
CA THR A 49 -8.56 5.85 3.53
C THR A 49 -7.12 5.43 3.28
N TYR A 50 -6.89 4.13 3.05
CA TYR A 50 -5.52 3.63 2.87
C TYR A 50 -4.85 4.19 1.61
N THR A 51 -5.56 4.22 0.49
CA THR A 51 -4.97 4.74 -0.77
C THR A 51 -4.65 6.22 -0.65
N ASP A 52 -5.47 6.99 0.06
CA ASP A 52 -5.17 8.40 0.34
C ASP A 52 -4.03 8.56 1.34
N TRP A 53 -3.90 7.64 2.30
CA TRP A 53 -2.76 7.61 3.21
C TRP A 53 -1.45 7.41 2.44
N MET A 54 -1.44 6.49 1.47
CA MET A 54 -0.27 6.27 0.61
C MET A 54 0.06 7.50 -0.23
N LYS A 55 -0.97 8.18 -0.76
CA LYS A 55 -0.77 9.43 -1.47
C LYS A 55 -0.10 10.47 -0.56
N GLY A 56 -0.55 10.55 0.68
CA GLY A 56 0.02 11.47 1.68
C GLY A 56 1.46 11.15 2.04
N LEU A 57 1.82 9.87 2.08
CA LEU A 57 3.19 9.44 2.39
C LEU A 57 4.21 9.97 1.36
N LEU A 58 3.81 10.08 0.10
CA LEU A 58 4.70 10.53 -0.95
C LEU A 58 4.98 12.04 -0.91
N ILE A 59 4.33 12.78 -0.03
CA ILE A 59 4.65 14.19 0.21
C ILE A 59 5.98 14.32 0.97
N PRO A 60 6.15 13.73 2.17
CA PRO A 60 7.45 13.75 2.84
C PRO A 60 8.49 12.82 2.18
N VAL A 61 8.06 11.80 1.42
CA VAL A 61 8.95 10.84 0.76
C VAL A 61 8.70 10.89 -0.75
N PRO A 62 9.11 12.00 -1.42
CA PRO A 62 8.71 12.24 -2.82
C PRO A 62 9.34 11.29 -3.83
N ASP A 63 10.45 10.64 -3.49
CA ASP A 63 11.09 9.62 -4.34
C ASP A 63 10.59 8.19 -4.01
N GLY A 64 9.49 8.07 -3.29
CA GLY A 64 8.91 6.77 -2.94
C GLY A 64 8.63 5.94 -4.18
N ARG A 65 9.07 4.68 -4.14
CA ARG A 65 8.95 3.76 -5.26
C ARG A 65 8.88 2.32 -4.74
N TYR A 66 8.34 1.45 -5.57
CA TYR A 66 8.18 0.06 -5.18
C TYR A 66 8.83 -0.88 -6.19
N GLU A 67 9.13 -2.08 -5.70
CA GLU A 67 9.59 -3.19 -6.52
C GLU A 67 8.78 -4.42 -6.10
N VAL A 68 8.09 -5.06 -7.06
CA VAL A 68 7.37 -6.32 -6.80
C VAL A 68 8.35 -7.47 -6.86
N ARG A 69 8.38 -8.27 -5.80
CA ARG A 69 9.26 -9.44 -5.70
C ARG A 69 8.53 -10.74 -5.91
N SER A 70 7.23 -10.79 -5.60
CA SER A 70 6.41 -11.98 -5.82
C SER A 70 4.96 -11.54 -6.02
N PHE A 71 4.29 -12.21 -6.95
CA PHE A 71 2.90 -11.89 -7.26
C PHE A 71 2.19 -13.20 -7.57
N ALA A 72 1.28 -13.63 -6.70
CA ALA A 72 0.65 -14.94 -6.78
C ALA A 72 -0.86 -14.84 -6.71
N VAL A 73 -1.53 -15.56 -7.61
CA VAL A 73 -2.98 -15.64 -7.66
C VAL A 73 -3.42 -16.95 -7.00
N ASP A 74 -4.36 -16.83 -6.05
CA ASP A 74 -5.05 -17.96 -5.44
C ASP A 74 -6.47 -18.01 -6.02
N GLU A 75 -6.67 -18.82 -7.05
CA GLU A 75 -7.96 -18.90 -7.73
C GLU A 75 -9.03 -19.57 -6.85
N GLU A 76 -8.62 -20.50 -6.01
CA GLU A 76 -9.55 -21.18 -5.10
C GLU A 76 -10.21 -20.19 -4.13
N ARG A 77 -9.44 -19.24 -3.62
CA ARG A 77 -9.92 -18.26 -2.64
C ARG A 77 -10.23 -16.91 -3.25
N ASN A 78 -10.09 -16.78 -4.55
CA ASN A 78 -10.33 -15.55 -5.30
C ASN A 78 -9.56 -14.36 -4.72
N ASN A 79 -8.27 -14.58 -4.44
CA ASN A 79 -7.41 -13.50 -3.95
C ASN A 79 -6.04 -13.50 -4.62
N VAL A 80 -5.32 -12.39 -4.41
CA VAL A 80 -3.98 -12.18 -4.96
C VAL A 80 -3.09 -11.69 -3.83
N ALA A 81 -1.93 -12.33 -3.67
CA ALA A 81 -0.91 -11.89 -2.72
C ALA A 81 0.28 -11.29 -3.48
N ALA A 82 0.72 -10.12 -3.06
CA ALA A 82 1.84 -9.44 -3.67
C ALA A 82 2.85 -9.03 -2.61
N TYR A 83 4.09 -9.48 -2.77
CA TYR A 83 5.19 -9.09 -1.92
C TYR A 83 6.02 -8.04 -2.66
N GLY A 84 6.22 -6.90 -2.01
CA GLY A 84 6.99 -5.80 -2.55
C GLY A 84 7.99 -5.22 -1.57
N VAL A 85 8.86 -4.39 -2.10
CA VAL A 85 9.78 -3.58 -1.31
C VAL A 85 9.53 -2.13 -1.67
N PHE A 86 9.32 -1.30 -0.66
CA PHE A 86 9.14 0.14 -0.83
C PHE A 86 10.41 0.86 -0.40
N ARG A 87 10.90 1.76 -1.24
CA ARG A 87 12.10 2.56 -0.97
C ARG A 87 11.81 4.03 -1.18
N GLY A 88 12.48 4.86 -0.41
CA GLY A 88 12.37 6.30 -0.54
C GLY A 88 13.25 7.02 0.46
N THR A 89 13.26 8.34 0.37
CA THR A 89 14.08 9.21 1.22
C THR A 89 13.21 10.33 1.78
N HIS A 90 13.31 10.58 3.08
CA HIS A 90 12.56 11.66 3.73
C HIS A 90 13.23 13.00 3.45
N THR A 91 12.91 13.59 2.30
CA THR A 91 13.44 14.88 1.87
C THR A 91 12.37 15.96 1.80
N GLY A 92 11.07 15.59 1.84
CA GLY A 92 9.97 16.54 1.75
C GLY A 92 9.43 16.95 3.12
N GLU A 93 8.74 18.08 3.14
CA GLU A 93 8.00 18.55 4.31
C GLU A 93 6.70 17.77 4.47
N GLY A 94 6.06 17.88 5.63
CA GLY A 94 4.75 17.27 5.87
C GLY A 94 4.78 15.96 6.65
N GLY A 95 5.98 15.49 7.02
CA GLY A 95 6.11 14.33 7.90
C GLY A 95 5.91 14.71 9.38
N PRO A 96 5.99 13.73 10.30
CA PRO A 96 5.83 13.99 11.73
C PRO A 96 6.98 14.79 12.33
N VAL A 97 8.11 14.87 11.63
CA VAL A 97 9.30 15.65 12.01
C VAL A 97 9.83 16.33 10.75
N PRO A 98 10.69 17.36 10.89
CA PRO A 98 11.34 17.96 9.71
C PRO A 98 12.14 16.92 8.94
N PRO A 99 12.41 17.17 7.63
CA PRO A 99 13.10 16.18 6.79
C PRO A 99 14.39 15.66 7.44
N THR A 100 14.49 14.33 7.55
CA THR A 100 15.63 13.67 8.18
C THR A 100 16.72 13.29 7.18
N GLY A 101 16.39 13.23 5.88
CA GLY A 101 17.30 12.72 4.85
C GLY A 101 17.54 11.22 4.93
N LYS A 102 16.83 10.52 5.81
CA LYS A 102 17.01 9.07 5.99
C LYS A 102 16.16 8.30 4.99
N GLN A 103 16.60 7.07 4.72
CA GLN A 103 15.97 6.21 3.72
C GLN A 103 15.16 5.11 4.38
N ILE A 104 14.03 4.76 3.73
CA ILE A 104 13.23 3.60 4.06
C ILE A 104 13.49 2.50 3.03
N GLU A 105 13.58 1.26 3.50
CA GLU A 105 13.51 0.06 2.69
C GLU A 105 12.63 -0.93 3.44
N ALA A 106 11.39 -1.06 2.98
CA ALA A 106 10.37 -1.81 3.71
C ALA A 106 9.86 -2.98 2.90
N ASP A 107 9.98 -4.18 3.47
CA ASP A 107 9.28 -5.36 2.97
C ASP A 107 7.82 -5.28 3.38
N TYR A 108 6.90 -5.59 2.46
CA TYR A 108 5.48 -5.63 2.77
C TYR A 108 4.74 -6.57 1.85
N VAL A 109 3.59 -7.04 2.32
CA VAL A 109 2.71 -7.91 1.54
C VAL A 109 1.31 -7.33 1.54
N TYR A 110 0.70 -7.26 0.37
CA TYR A 110 -0.73 -7.02 0.22
C TYR A 110 -1.43 -8.33 -0.12
N VAL A 111 -2.48 -8.67 0.61
CA VAL A 111 -3.38 -9.74 0.22
C VAL A 111 -4.70 -9.08 -0.19
N MET A 112 -5.00 -9.11 -1.47
CA MET A 112 -6.17 -8.49 -2.08
C MET A 112 -7.24 -9.54 -2.29
N GLN A 113 -8.32 -9.43 -1.53
CA GLN A 113 -9.45 -10.37 -1.58
C GLN A 113 -10.52 -9.79 -2.51
N PHE A 114 -10.89 -10.58 -3.52
CA PHE A 114 -11.81 -10.14 -4.55
C PHE A 114 -13.22 -10.68 -4.30
N GLU A 115 -14.20 -9.87 -4.65
CA GLU A 115 -15.58 -10.30 -4.81
C GLU A 115 -15.96 -9.95 -6.25
N GLY A 116 -16.15 -10.99 -7.08
CA GLY A 116 -16.19 -10.79 -8.51
C GLY A 116 -14.83 -10.36 -9.03
N ASP A 117 -14.79 -9.30 -9.78
CA ASP A 117 -13.56 -8.78 -10.42
C ASP A 117 -13.02 -7.51 -9.74
N LYS A 118 -13.53 -7.18 -8.55
CA LYS A 118 -13.09 -6.00 -7.79
C LYS A 118 -12.69 -6.38 -6.37
N ILE A 119 -11.77 -5.60 -5.82
CA ILE A 119 -11.25 -5.84 -4.46
C ILE A 119 -12.33 -5.49 -3.44
N ARG A 120 -12.62 -6.46 -2.56
CA ARG A 120 -13.55 -6.30 -1.44
C ARG A 120 -12.84 -5.95 -0.15
N HIS A 121 -11.64 -6.53 0.06
CA HIS A 121 -10.86 -6.33 1.27
C HIS A 121 -9.38 -6.47 0.92
N MET A 122 -8.53 -5.68 1.56
CA MET A 122 -7.09 -5.86 1.48
C MET A 122 -6.49 -5.89 2.86
N THR A 123 -5.60 -6.85 3.09
CA THR A 123 -4.76 -6.92 4.28
C THR A 123 -3.34 -6.55 3.90
N LYS A 124 -2.74 -5.65 4.66
CA LYS A 124 -1.32 -5.30 4.53
C LYS A 124 -0.55 -5.93 5.67
N ILE A 125 0.53 -6.63 5.34
CA ILE A 125 1.46 -7.18 6.32
C ILE A 125 2.74 -6.38 6.22
N TRP A 126 3.08 -5.66 7.29
CA TRP A 126 4.18 -4.70 7.29
C TRP A 126 4.66 -4.46 8.72
N ASN A 127 5.97 -4.40 8.91
CA ASN A 127 6.55 -4.01 10.20
C ASN A 127 6.84 -2.52 10.18
N ASP A 128 5.88 -1.73 10.60
CA ASP A 128 6.00 -0.27 10.62
C ASP A 128 7.05 0.23 11.61
N GLY A 129 7.26 -0.50 12.70
CA GLY A 129 8.26 -0.11 13.69
C GLY A 129 9.66 -0.03 13.09
N ILE A 130 10.03 -0.96 12.23
CA ILE A 130 11.31 -0.92 11.53
C ILE A 130 11.36 0.28 10.58
N SER A 131 10.30 0.47 9.79
CA SER A 131 10.25 1.55 8.81
C SER A 131 10.31 2.93 9.46
N LEU A 132 9.58 3.13 10.56
CA LEU A 132 9.59 4.41 11.26
C LEU A 132 10.96 4.73 11.84
N LYS A 133 11.68 3.71 12.35
CA LYS A 133 13.06 3.90 12.82
C LYS A 133 14.00 4.25 11.67
N GLN A 134 13.86 3.59 10.54
CA GLN A 134 14.68 3.89 9.36
C GLN A 134 14.55 5.34 8.94
N LEU A 135 13.33 5.87 8.96
CA LEU A 135 13.04 7.25 8.57
C LEU A 135 13.39 8.28 9.65
N GLY A 136 13.66 7.84 10.86
CA GLY A 136 13.88 8.75 11.99
C GLY A 136 12.58 9.31 12.53
N TRP A 137 11.46 8.62 12.35
CA TRP A 137 10.13 9.02 12.80
C TRP A 137 9.75 8.36 14.14
N ALA A 138 10.59 7.47 14.63
CA ALA A 138 10.41 6.81 15.94
C ALA A 138 11.75 6.51 16.59
#